data_4290fd7b14628c43d661f499f14bd6f2
#
_entry.id   4290fd7b14628c43d661f499f14bd6f2
#
_cell.length_a   1.000
_cell.length_b   1.000
_cell.length_c   1.000
_cell.angle_alpha   90.00
_cell.angle_beta   90.00
_cell.angle_gamma   90.00
#
_symmetry.space_group_name_H-M   'P 1'
#
loop_
_entity.id
_entity.type
_entity.pdbx_description
1 polymer ?
#
loop_
_entity_poly.entity_id
_entity_poly.type
_entity_poly.pdbx_seq_one_letter_code
_entity_poly.pdbx_strand_id
1 'polypeptide(L)'
;MLSDMTLIDWLGVLGSLLIASAYLAVTRAWVDAARPAFNLMNLAGAGLILWSLWFRPNAGAILIELLWIVIAVVALFRFWRSRR
;
A
#
# COMPACT_ATOMS: atom_id res chain seq x y z
N MET A 1 -12.53 -20.15 -9.21
CA MET A 1 -12.00 -19.06 -8.37
C MET A 1 -12.02 -17.73 -9.09
N LEU A 2 -11.35 -17.62 -10.24
CA LEU A 2 -11.29 -16.32 -10.94
C LEU A 2 -12.68 -15.85 -11.42
N SER A 3 -13.54 -16.79 -11.77
CA SER A 3 -14.91 -16.47 -12.23
C SER A 3 -15.78 -15.86 -11.13
N ASP A 4 -15.39 -16.05 -9.85
CA ASP A 4 -16.15 -15.52 -8.73
C ASP A 4 -15.65 -14.14 -8.28
N MET A 5 -14.60 -13.63 -8.92
CA MET A 5 -14.01 -12.35 -8.54
C MET A 5 -14.81 -11.19 -9.12
N THR A 6 -15.13 -10.26 -8.26
CA THR A 6 -15.81 -9.02 -8.64
C THR A 6 -14.79 -7.93 -8.95
N LEU A 7 -15.28 -6.79 -9.45
CA LEU A 7 -14.43 -5.61 -9.65
C LEU A 7 -13.72 -5.22 -8.36
N ILE A 8 -14.42 -5.35 -7.22
CA ILE A 8 -13.82 -5.02 -5.91
C ILE A 8 -12.61 -5.90 -5.61
N ASP A 9 -12.71 -7.20 -5.91
CA ASP A 9 -11.59 -8.11 -5.71
C ASP A 9 -10.41 -7.74 -6.59
N TRP A 10 -10.67 -7.34 -7.84
CA TRP A 10 -9.62 -6.92 -8.76
C TRP A 10 -8.95 -5.62 -8.33
N LEU A 11 -9.70 -4.71 -7.69
CA LEU A 11 -9.10 -3.51 -7.11
C LEU A 11 -8.11 -3.86 -5.98
N GLY A 12 -8.47 -4.85 -5.16
CA GLY A 12 -7.57 -5.35 -4.14
C GLY A 12 -6.30 -5.98 -4.73
N VAL A 13 -6.46 -6.73 -5.82
CA VAL A 13 -5.32 -7.30 -6.54
C VAL A 13 -4.41 -6.19 -7.07
N LEU A 14 -4.98 -5.16 -7.68
CA LEU A 14 -4.21 -4.02 -8.18
C LEU A 14 -3.44 -3.34 -7.05
N GLY A 15 -4.09 -3.11 -5.90
CA GLY A 15 -3.42 -2.54 -4.75
C GLY A 15 -2.26 -3.39 -4.27
N SER A 16 -2.43 -4.70 -4.23
CA SER A 16 -1.38 -5.64 -3.85
C SER A 16 -0.19 -5.58 -4.82
N LEU A 17 -0.47 -5.48 -6.11
CA LEU A 17 0.58 -5.36 -7.12
C LEU A 17 1.35 -4.05 -6.98
N LEU A 18 0.67 -2.97 -6.65
CA LEU A 18 1.34 -1.69 -6.39
C LEU A 18 2.30 -1.79 -5.22
N ILE A 19 1.86 -2.40 -4.11
CA ILE A 19 2.70 -2.57 -2.94
C ILE A 19 3.87 -3.50 -3.24
N ALA A 20 3.63 -4.61 -3.93
CA ALA A 20 4.68 -5.54 -4.30
C ALA A 20 5.71 -4.88 -5.23
N SER A 21 5.23 -4.07 -6.18
CA SER A 21 6.12 -3.35 -7.09
C SER A 21 6.98 -2.34 -6.35
N ALA A 22 6.39 -1.63 -5.38
CA ALA A 22 7.14 -0.68 -4.56
C ALA A 22 8.23 -1.41 -3.75
N TYR A 23 7.89 -2.54 -3.18
CA TYR A 23 8.85 -3.36 -2.44
C TYR A 23 9.99 -3.84 -3.31
N LEU A 24 9.66 -4.31 -4.51
CA LEU A 24 10.68 -4.76 -5.47
C LEU A 24 11.63 -3.60 -5.80
N ALA A 25 11.07 -2.42 -6.05
CA ALA A 25 11.88 -1.25 -6.38
C ALA A 25 12.86 -0.91 -5.26
N VAL A 26 12.42 -1.03 -4.00
CA VAL A 26 13.30 -0.76 -2.85
C VAL A 26 14.37 -1.84 -2.74
N THR A 27 14.02 -3.11 -2.89
CA THR A 27 15.01 -4.19 -2.77
C THR A 27 16.05 -4.15 -3.87
N ARG A 28 15.70 -3.61 -5.05
CA ARG A 28 16.64 -3.43 -6.15
C ARG A 28 17.37 -2.09 -6.09
N ALA A 29 17.13 -1.31 -5.06
CA ALA A 29 17.72 0.02 -4.88
C ALA A 29 17.34 1.00 -6.00
N TRP A 30 16.22 0.74 -6.70
CA TRP A 30 15.69 1.68 -7.70
C TRP A 30 15.05 2.89 -7.02
N VAL A 31 14.51 2.68 -5.82
CA VAL A 31 13.85 3.72 -5.04
C VAL A 31 14.30 3.57 -3.59
N ASP A 32 14.49 4.71 -2.91
CA ASP A 32 14.80 4.74 -1.49
C ASP A 32 13.49 4.68 -0.69
N ALA A 33 13.42 3.79 0.29
CA ALA A 33 12.24 3.63 1.14
C ALA A 33 11.88 4.91 1.90
N ALA A 34 12.85 5.79 2.14
CA ALA A 34 12.60 7.07 2.82
C ALA A 34 12.00 8.13 1.88
N ARG A 35 12.00 7.90 0.58
CA ARG A 35 11.52 8.86 -0.40
C ARG A 35 10.00 8.82 -0.53
N PRO A 36 9.38 9.96 -0.89
CA PRO A 36 7.93 10.02 -1.04
C PRO A 36 7.36 9.05 -2.08
N ALA A 37 8.10 8.79 -3.16
CA ALA A 37 7.60 7.93 -4.23
C ALA A 37 7.21 6.55 -3.70
N PHE A 38 8.07 5.91 -2.91
CA PHE A 38 7.78 4.60 -2.33
C PHE A 38 6.56 4.67 -1.42
N ASN A 39 6.54 5.65 -0.53
CA ASN A 39 5.48 5.74 0.48
C ASN A 39 4.14 6.12 -0.15
N LEU A 40 4.14 6.94 -1.21
CA LEU A 40 2.91 7.27 -1.93
C LEU A 40 2.35 6.06 -2.67
N MET A 41 3.22 5.25 -3.30
CA MET A 41 2.79 4.00 -3.93
C MET A 41 2.19 3.05 -2.90
N ASN A 42 2.83 2.98 -1.74
CA ASN A 42 2.35 2.14 -0.63
C ASN A 42 0.98 2.60 -0.14
N LEU A 43 0.80 3.91 0.03
CA LEU A 43 -0.49 4.46 0.44
C LEU A 43 -1.58 4.20 -0.60
N ALA A 44 -1.26 4.39 -1.89
CA ALA A 44 -2.21 4.13 -2.95
C ALA A 44 -2.63 2.66 -2.97
N GLY A 45 -1.65 1.75 -2.87
CA GLY A 45 -1.94 0.32 -2.85
C GLY A 45 -2.74 -0.08 -1.62
N ALA A 46 -2.37 0.41 -0.45
CA ALA A 46 -3.08 0.13 0.78
C ALA A 46 -4.51 0.67 0.73
N GLY A 47 -4.71 1.83 0.16
CA GLY A 47 -6.05 2.41 0.00
C GLY A 47 -6.95 1.54 -0.87
N LEU A 48 -6.40 1.02 -1.98
CA LEU A 48 -7.16 0.12 -2.86
C LEU A 48 -7.51 -1.18 -2.14
N ILE A 49 -6.57 -1.74 -1.38
CA ILE A 49 -6.82 -2.96 -0.62
C ILE A 49 -7.88 -2.71 0.46
N LEU A 50 -7.79 -1.60 1.18
CA LEU A 50 -8.79 -1.26 2.20
C LEU A 50 -10.17 -1.07 1.59
N TRP A 51 -10.25 -0.46 0.41
CA TRP A 51 -11.51 -0.34 -0.29
C TRP A 51 -12.10 -1.71 -0.58
N SER A 52 -11.27 -2.63 -1.08
CA SER A 52 -11.70 -4.02 -1.29
C SER A 52 -12.18 -4.66 0.01
N LEU A 53 -11.46 -4.46 1.10
CA LEU A 53 -11.79 -5.04 2.40
C LEU A 53 -13.07 -4.46 2.99
N TRP A 54 -13.48 -3.26 2.59
CA TRP A 54 -14.75 -2.69 3.02
C TRP A 54 -15.92 -3.59 2.63
N PHE A 55 -15.82 -4.21 1.44
CA PHE A 55 -16.88 -5.07 0.91
C PHE A 55 -16.68 -6.54 1.31
N ARG A 56 -15.42 -6.94 1.52
CA ARG A 56 -15.05 -8.29 1.91
C ARG A 56 -14.09 -8.24 3.08
N PRO A 57 -14.58 -7.96 4.29
CA PRO A 57 -13.72 -7.69 5.43
C PRO A 57 -12.94 -8.93 5.88
N ASN A 58 -11.70 -8.68 6.28
CA ASN A 58 -10.82 -9.64 6.92
C ASN A 58 -10.04 -8.89 7.99
N ALA A 59 -10.28 -9.23 9.25
CA ALA A 59 -9.73 -8.47 10.37
C ALA A 59 -8.21 -8.40 10.35
N GLY A 60 -7.55 -9.52 10.06
CA GLY A 60 -6.09 -9.55 10.00
C GLY A 60 -5.53 -8.66 8.90
N ALA A 61 -6.15 -8.71 7.72
CA ALA A 61 -5.73 -7.87 6.61
C ALA A 61 -5.96 -6.39 6.91
N ILE A 62 -7.08 -6.05 7.52
CA ILE A 62 -7.38 -4.67 7.89
C ILE A 62 -6.33 -4.15 8.87
N LEU A 63 -5.98 -4.94 9.87
CA LEU A 63 -4.99 -4.54 10.85
C LEU A 63 -3.64 -4.25 10.21
N ILE A 64 -3.15 -5.16 9.36
CA ILE A 64 -1.83 -4.99 8.76
C ILE A 64 -1.82 -3.80 7.80
N GLU A 65 -2.92 -3.57 7.08
CA GLU A 65 -3.03 -2.43 6.17
C GLU A 65 -3.02 -1.11 6.94
N LEU A 66 -3.72 -1.05 8.06
CA LEU A 66 -3.72 0.15 8.90
C LEU A 66 -2.32 0.44 9.45
N LEU A 67 -1.61 -0.59 9.89
CA LEU A 67 -0.24 -0.43 10.36
C LEU A 67 0.68 0.09 9.25
N TRP A 68 0.54 -0.44 8.03
CA TRP A 68 1.33 0.01 6.89
C TRP A 68 1.03 1.47 6.53
N ILE A 69 -0.24 1.86 6.59
CA ILE A 69 -0.62 3.25 6.34
C ILE A 69 0.02 4.17 7.37
N VAL A 70 -0.01 3.81 8.65
CA VAL A 70 0.62 4.60 9.70
C VAL A 70 2.13 4.75 9.43
N ILE A 71 2.79 3.65 9.08
CA ILE A 71 4.22 3.68 8.80
C ILE A 71 4.52 4.61 7.61
N ALA A 72 3.73 4.51 6.54
CA ALA A 72 3.93 5.34 5.35
C ALA A 72 3.69 6.81 5.64
N VAL A 73 2.64 7.12 6.42
CA VAL A 73 2.33 8.50 6.78
C VAL A 73 3.45 9.09 7.64
N VAL A 74 3.95 8.33 8.62
CA VAL A 74 5.05 8.78 9.47
C VAL A 74 6.31 9.01 8.62
N ALA A 75 6.60 8.12 7.68
CA ALA A 75 7.76 8.27 6.81
C ALA A 75 7.65 9.52 5.95
N LEU A 76 6.47 9.80 5.39
CA LEU A 76 6.24 10.99 4.59
C LEU A 76 6.38 12.26 5.43
N PHE A 77 5.82 12.24 6.63
CA PHE A 77 5.91 13.37 7.55
C PHE A 77 7.36 13.67 7.89
N ARG A 78 8.13 12.64 8.23
CA ARG A 78 9.56 12.80 8.55
C ARG A 78 10.36 13.34 7.38
N PHE A 79 10.07 12.86 6.18
CA PHE A 79 10.77 13.32 4.99
C PHE A 79 10.54 14.81 4.77
N TRP A 80 9.28 15.24 4.79
CA TRP A 80 8.95 16.65 4.56
C TRP A 80 9.46 17.54 5.68
N ARG A 81 9.40 17.08 6.91
CA ARG A 81 9.92 17.85 8.05
C ARG A 81 11.43 18.05 7.96
N SER A 82 12.17 17.04 7.52
CA SER A 82 13.63 17.12 7.43
C SER A 82 14.12 18.08 6.35
N ARG A 83 13.22 18.48 5.44
CA ARG A 83 13.57 19.41 4.35
C ARG A 83 13.43 20.88 4.74
N ARG A 84 12.94 21.15 5.91
CA ARG A 84 12.79 22.54 6.38
C ARG A 84 14.10 23.12 6.88
#